data_81ad4894f3a0483c444c3038cba91754
#
_entry.id   81ad4894f3a0483c444c3038cba91754
#
_cell.length_a   1.000
_cell.length_b   1.000
_cell.length_c   1.000
_cell.angle_alpha   90.00
_cell.angle_beta   90.00
_cell.angle_gamma   90.00
#
_symmetry.space_group_name_H-M   'P 1'
#
loop_
_entity.id
_entity.type
_entity.pdbx_description
1 polymer ?
#
loop_
_entity_poly.entity_id
_entity_poly.type
_entity_poly.pdbx_seq_one_letter_code
_entity_poly.pdbx_strand_id
1 'polypeptide(L)'
;MGLLRYLLFIVVGVVVASVLFLGVGFLWSANHEAGTRFFERWIVRATCNAFELNGVVRNTAGLPVAFAVIEVSYLDERLTTRSNSDGSFVVTAAEAICDRRPPRNVALVVMADDFRPKRESVPFSAGSVEVTLDPRFAP
;
A
#
# COMPACT_ATOMS: atom_id res chain seq x y z
N MET A 1 12.60 44.35 49.98
CA MET A 1 12.86 42.89 49.94
C MET A 1 12.07 42.13 48.85
N GLY A 2 11.11 42.72 48.13
CA GLY A 2 10.32 42.01 47.09
C GLY A 2 11.01 41.80 45.77
N LEU A 3 11.78 42.79 45.26
CA LEU A 3 12.36 42.79 43.93
C LEU A 3 13.40 41.66 43.75
N LEU A 4 14.26 41.46 44.75
CA LEU A 4 15.30 40.44 44.73
C LEU A 4 14.74 39.02 44.67
N ARG A 5 13.62 38.75 45.38
CA ARG A 5 12.94 37.46 45.36
C ARG A 5 12.32 37.21 43.95
N TYR A 6 11.73 38.25 43.35
CA TYR A 6 11.14 38.13 42.02
C TYR A 6 12.15 37.83 40.93
N LEU A 7 13.31 38.52 41.00
CA LEU A 7 14.46 38.23 40.09
C LEU A 7 14.98 36.80 40.24
N LEU A 8 15.08 36.30 41.49
CA LEU A 8 15.52 34.93 41.76
C LEU A 8 14.56 33.91 41.15
N PHE A 9 13.23 34.11 41.26
CA PHE A 9 12.27 33.20 40.65
C PHE A 9 12.32 33.19 39.12
N ILE A 10 12.54 34.36 38.49
CA ILE A 10 12.70 34.45 37.02
C ILE A 10 13.96 33.68 36.58
N VAL A 11 15.10 33.88 37.25
CA VAL A 11 16.35 33.20 36.89
C VAL A 11 16.23 31.68 37.07
N VAL A 12 15.64 31.22 38.18
CA VAL A 12 15.40 29.78 38.41
C VAL A 12 14.45 29.20 37.37
N GLY A 13 13.39 29.92 37.04
CA GLY A 13 12.43 29.50 36.02
C GLY A 13 13.06 29.34 34.61
N VAL A 14 13.91 30.29 34.22
CA VAL A 14 14.64 30.23 32.94
C VAL A 14 15.63 29.08 32.92
N VAL A 15 16.38 28.85 34.01
CA VAL A 15 17.33 27.73 34.10
C VAL A 15 16.61 26.39 34.03
N VAL A 16 15.52 26.20 34.75
CA VAL A 16 14.72 24.97 34.72
C VAL A 16 14.14 24.73 33.31
N ALA A 17 13.59 25.75 32.70
CA ALA A 17 13.07 25.63 31.32
C ALA A 17 14.16 25.27 30.32
N SER A 18 15.36 25.85 30.45
CA SER A 18 16.48 25.54 29.57
C SER A 18 16.97 24.10 29.72
N VAL A 19 17.04 23.61 30.96
CA VAL A 19 17.45 22.21 31.26
C VAL A 19 16.43 21.20 30.72
N LEU A 20 15.13 21.51 30.88
CA LEU A 20 14.08 20.67 30.31
C LEU A 20 14.11 20.66 28.78
N PHE A 21 14.35 21.81 28.15
CA PHE A 21 14.42 21.90 26.68
C PHE A 21 15.63 21.17 26.11
N LEU A 22 16.80 21.28 26.76
CA LEU A 22 18.00 20.56 26.40
C LEU A 22 17.87 19.04 26.66
N GLY A 23 17.23 18.65 27.76
CA GLY A 23 16.98 17.26 28.10
C GLY A 23 16.04 16.58 27.11
N VAL A 24 14.93 17.25 26.74
CA VAL A 24 14.00 16.74 25.74
C VAL A 24 14.66 16.70 24.34
N GLY A 25 15.44 17.71 24.00
CA GLY A 25 16.20 17.75 22.73
C GLY A 25 17.23 16.63 22.63
N PHE A 26 17.92 16.33 23.74
CA PHE A 26 18.91 15.24 23.80
C PHE A 26 18.26 13.85 23.73
N LEU A 27 17.16 13.62 24.43
CA LEU A 27 16.37 12.39 24.33
C LEU A 27 15.76 12.21 22.93
N TRP A 28 15.39 13.29 22.28
CA TRP A 28 14.86 13.26 20.92
C TRP A 28 15.96 12.96 19.90
N SER A 29 17.15 13.52 20.07
CA SER A 29 18.28 13.24 19.18
C SER A 29 18.82 11.83 19.33
N ALA A 30 18.84 11.28 20.55
CA ALA A 30 19.27 9.90 20.79
C ALA A 30 18.29 8.84 20.26
N ASN A 31 16.99 9.18 20.15
CA ASN A 31 15.96 8.32 19.54
C ASN A 31 15.65 8.67 18.08
N HIS A 32 16.38 9.63 17.49
CA HIS A 32 16.06 10.18 16.17
C HIS A 32 16.10 9.12 15.08
N GLU A 33 17.02 8.16 15.14
CA GLU A 33 17.09 7.10 14.14
C GLU A 33 15.94 6.08 14.25
N ALA A 34 15.43 5.81 15.43
CA ALA A 34 14.30 4.92 15.63
C ALA A 34 12.96 5.64 15.34
N GLY A 35 12.86 6.90 15.74
CA GLY A 35 11.66 7.73 15.54
C GLY A 35 11.42 8.10 14.08
N THR A 36 12.47 8.44 13.34
CA THR A 36 12.36 8.77 11.91
C THR A 36 11.91 7.56 11.09
N ARG A 37 12.45 6.37 11.34
CA ARG A 37 12.03 5.14 10.66
C ARG A 37 10.58 4.76 10.96
N PHE A 38 10.10 5.04 12.18
CA PHE A 38 8.72 4.77 12.56
C PHE A 38 7.78 5.81 11.89
N PHE A 39 8.16 7.09 11.92
CA PHE A 39 7.39 8.19 11.33
C PHE A 39 7.37 8.10 9.80
N GLU A 40 8.49 7.77 9.17
CA GLU A 40 8.56 7.52 7.73
C GLU A 40 7.67 6.34 7.34
N ARG A 41 7.73 5.22 8.07
CA ARG A 41 6.85 4.08 7.80
C ARG A 41 5.37 4.41 8.00
N TRP A 42 5.04 5.28 8.93
CA TRP A 42 3.66 5.66 9.19
C TRP A 42 3.15 6.66 8.14
N ILE A 43 3.92 7.67 7.79
CA ILE A 43 3.60 8.64 6.73
C ILE A 43 3.53 7.94 5.38
N VAL A 44 4.49 7.07 5.08
CA VAL A 44 4.51 6.25 3.87
C VAL A 44 3.24 5.40 3.78
N ARG A 45 2.82 4.73 4.84
CA ARG A 45 1.56 3.98 4.85
C ARG A 45 0.31 4.86 4.71
N ALA A 46 0.34 6.08 5.25
CA ALA A 46 -0.81 6.99 5.20
C ALA A 46 -0.96 7.72 3.84
N THR A 47 0.13 7.85 3.08
CA THR A 47 0.15 8.59 1.81
C THR A 47 0.28 7.70 0.57
N CYS A 48 0.63 6.42 0.76
CA CYS A 48 0.79 5.48 -0.33
C CYS A 48 -0.47 4.64 -0.49
N ASN A 49 -1.14 4.80 -1.61
CA ASN A 49 -2.21 3.91 -2.00
C ASN A 49 -1.61 2.53 -2.29
N ALA A 50 -1.87 1.55 -1.42
CA ALA A 50 -1.58 0.16 -1.73
C ALA A 50 -2.34 -0.20 -3.01
N PHE A 51 -1.66 -0.83 -3.96
CA PHE A 51 -2.35 -1.36 -5.13
C PHE A 51 -3.24 -2.52 -4.70
N GLU A 52 -4.53 -2.39 -4.97
CA GLU A 52 -5.51 -3.44 -4.76
C GLU A 52 -6.40 -3.52 -6.00
N LEU A 53 -6.45 -4.69 -6.61
CA LEU A 53 -7.30 -4.99 -7.75
C LEU A 53 -8.21 -6.17 -7.39
N ASN A 54 -9.51 -5.89 -7.36
CA ASN A 54 -10.55 -6.89 -7.16
C ASN A 54 -11.14 -7.30 -8.51
N GLY A 55 -11.56 -8.54 -8.66
CA GLY A 55 -12.20 -8.95 -9.89
C GLY A 55 -12.91 -10.28 -9.83
N VAL A 56 -13.57 -10.61 -10.94
CA VAL A 56 -14.25 -11.88 -11.13
C VAL A 56 -13.89 -12.45 -12.49
N VAL A 57 -13.57 -13.74 -12.55
CA VAL A 57 -13.32 -14.49 -13.76
C VAL A 57 -14.56 -15.31 -14.12
N ARG A 58 -15.07 -15.14 -15.33
CA ARG A 58 -16.22 -15.86 -15.86
C ARG A 58 -15.87 -16.50 -17.21
N ASN A 59 -16.62 -17.50 -17.60
CA ASN A 59 -16.57 -18.01 -18.96
C ASN A 59 -17.59 -17.25 -19.86
N THR A 60 -17.60 -17.57 -21.13
CA THR A 60 -18.54 -16.98 -22.13
C THR A 60 -20.01 -17.28 -21.84
N ALA A 61 -20.31 -18.29 -21.03
CA ALA A 61 -21.68 -18.59 -20.56
C ALA A 61 -22.03 -17.82 -19.25
N GLY A 62 -21.15 -16.96 -18.74
CA GLY A 62 -21.34 -16.20 -17.53
C GLY A 62 -21.08 -16.97 -16.24
N LEU A 63 -20.66 -18.25 -16.33
CA LEU A 63 -20.36 -19.08 -15.17
C LEU A 63 -18.99 -18.72 -14.59
N PRO A 64 -18.81 -18.76 -13.26
CA PRO A 64 -17.53 -18.48 -12.61
C PRO A 64 -16.46 -19.51 -13.01
N VAL A 65 -15.23 -19.04 -13.20
CA VAL A 65 -14.06 -19.88 -13.44
C VAL A 65 -13.23 -19.92 -12.18
N ALA A 66 -13.25 -21.06 -11.51
CA ALA A 66 -12.50 -21.29 -10.27
C ALA A 66 -11.03 -21.59 -10.57
N PHE A 67 -10.17 -21.20 -9.62
CA PHE A 67 -8.73 -21.50 -9.59
C PHE A 67 -7.93 -21.01 -10.82
N ALA A 68 -8.48 -20.07 -11.58
CA ALA A 68 -7.75 -19.38 -12.62
C ALA A 68 -6.53 -18.68 -12.01
N VAL A 69 -5.40 -18.76 -12.67
CA VAL A 69 -4.18 -18.02 -12.29
C VAL A 69 -4.26 -16.62 -12.86
N ILE A 70 -4.13 -15.62 -12.00
CA ILE A 70 -4.16 -14.20 -12.34
C ILE A 70 -2.77 -13.63 -12.10
N GLU A 71 -2.14 -13.12 -13.14
CA GLU A 71 -0.88 -12.39 -13.06
C GLU A 71 -1.12 -10.91 -13.38
N VAL A 72 -0.66 -10.04 -12.51
CA VAL A 72 -0.69 -8.58 -12.71
C VAL A 72 0.75 -8.09 -12.76
N SER A 73 1.09 -7.41 -13.85
CA SER A 73 2.38 -6.71 -13.95
C SER A 73 2.19 -5.29 -13.43
N TYR A 74 2.76 -5.03 -12.26
CA TYR A 74 2.72 -3.75 -11.59
C TYR A 74 4.14 -3.22 -11.42
N LEU A 75 4.47 -2.14 -12.12
CA LEU A 75 5.83 -1.61 -12.21
C LEU A 75 6.80 -2.70 -12.70
N ASP A 76 7.80 -3.03 -11.89
CA ASP A 76 8.79 -4.07 -12.19
C ASP A 76 8.47 -5.40 -11.48
N GLU A 77 7.32 -5.46 -10.79
CA GLU A 77 6.88 -6.64 -10.05
C GLU A 77 5.80 -7.41 -10.79
N ARG A 78 5.80 -8.72 -10.57
CA ARG A 78 4.79 -9.64 -11.05
C ARG A 78 4.03 -10.21 -9.86
N LEU A 79 2.78 -9.78 -9.70
CA LEU A 79 1.89 -10.21 -8.63
C LEU A 79 1.04 -11.37 -9.17
N THR A 80 0.98 -12.47 -8.43
CA THR A 80 0.22 -13.66 -8.85
C THR A 80 -0.77 -14.05 -7.76
N THR A 81 -2.02 -14.32 -8.15
CA THR A 81 -3.06 -14.86 -7.29
C THR A 81 -3.89 -15.90 -8.03
N ARG A 82 -4.86 -16.52 -7.35
CA ARG A 82 -5.83 -17.41 -7.97
C ARG A 82 -7.25 -17.00 -7.63
N SER A 83 -8.16 -17.22 -8.58
CA SER A 83 -9.58 -17.04 -8.30
C SER A 83 -10.10 -18.10 -7.33
N ASN A 84 -11.06 -17.68 -6.53
CA ASN A 84 -11.82 -18.54 -5.62
C ASN A 84 -12.80 -19.45 -6.41
N SER A 85 -13.55 -20.27 -5.68
CA SER A 85 -14.58 -21.16 -6.26
C SER A 85 -15.71 -20.41 -6.96
N ASP A 86 -15.99 -19.17 -6.55
CA ASP A 86 -16.98 -18.28 -7.15
C ASP A 86 -16.41 -17.38 -8.29
N GLY A 87 -15.15 -17.64 -8.68
CA GLY A 87 -14.43 -16.87 -9.69
C GLY A 87 -13.87 -15.54 -9.19
N SER A 88 -14.12 -15.12 -7.96
CA SER A 88 -13.61 -13.88 -7.42
C SER A 88 -12.10 -13.94 -7.15
N PHE A 89 -11.41 -12.81 -7.27
CA PHE A 89 -10.00 -12.70 -6.93
C PHE A 89 -9.66 -11.33 -6.35
N VAL A 90 -8.58 -11.28 -5.58
CA VAL A 90 -7.98 -10.05 -5.06
C VAL A 90 -6.48 -10.12 -5.29
N VAL A 91 -5.92 -9.06 -5.87
CA VAL A 91 -4.48 -8.87 -6.03
C VAL A 91 -4.08 -7.65 -5.22
N THR A 92 -3.16 -7.83 -4.29
CA THR A 92 -2.60 -6.74 -3.50
C THR A 92 -1.09 -6.68 -3.67
N ALA A 93 -0.54 -5.47 -3.86
CA ALA A 93 0.90 -5.29 -3.77
C ALA A 93 1.32 -5.21 -2.31
N ALA A 94 2.31 -6.01 -1.91
CA ALA A 94 2.81 -6.05 -0.54
C ALA A 94 3.52 -4.76 -0.13
N GLU A 95 4.12 -4.06 -1.08
CA GLU A 95 4.83 -2.79 -0.86
C GLU A 95 4.15 -1.65 -1.60
N ALA A 96 3.74 -0.63 -0.84
CA ALA A 96 3.31 0.62 -1.42
C ALA A 96 4.56 1.35 -1.94
N ILE A 97 4.76 1.37 -3.25
CA ILE A 97 5.86 2.13 -3.87
C ILE A 97 5.46 3.60 -3.92
N CYS A 98 5.88 4.34 -2.91
CA CYS A 98 5.47 5.73 -2.69
C CYS A 98 6.21 6.74 -3.56
N ASP A 99 7.39 6.38 -4.07
CA ASP A 99 8.28 7.29 -4.79
C ASP A 99 8.01 7.36 -6.31
N ARG A 100 7.15 6.50 -6.84
CA ARG A 100 6.87 6.47 -8.27
C ARG A 100 5.43 6.83 -8.56
N ARG A 101 5.20 7.60 -9.61
CA ARG A 101 3.84 7.83 -10.11
C ARG A 101 3.22 6.49 -10.47
N PRO A 102 2.01 6.19 -9.96
CA PRO A 102 1.33 4.96 -10.32
C PRO A 102 1.15 4.90 -11.85
N PRO A 103 1.29 3.72 -12.46
CA PRO A 103 1.03 3.55 -13.88
C PRO A 103 -0.44 3.87 -14.17
N ARG A 104 -0.73 4.39 -15.35
CA ARG A 104 -2.13 4.62 -15.75
C ARG A 104 -2.90 3.31 -15.89
N ASN A 105 -2.24 2.30 -16.40
CA ASN A 105 -2.79 0.96 -16.61
C ASN A 105 -1.81 -0.10 -16.12
N VAL A 106 -2.36 -1.23 -15.72
CA VAL A 106 -1.62 -2.45 -15.38
C VAL A 106 -1.99 -3.55 -16.38
N ALA A 107 -1.02 -4.39 -16.71
CA ALA A 107 -1.28 -5.54 -17.56
C ALA A 107 -1.76 -6.71 -16.68
N LEU A 108 -2.94 -7.22 -17.02
CA LEU A 108 -3.57 -8.36 -16.38
C LEU A 108 -3.50 -9.55 -17.34
N VAL A 109 -3.02 -10.69 -16.88
CA VAL A 109 -3.03 -11.97 -17.61
C VAL A 109 -3.79 -12.99 -16.79
N VAL A 110 -4.80 -13.59 -17.38
CA VAL A 110 -5.62 -14.63 -16.74
C VAL A 110 -5.46 -15.93 -17.51
N MET A 111 -5.13 -17.00 -16.79
CA MET A 111 -4.91 -18.33 -17.31
C MET A 111 -5.73 -19.34 -16.51
N ALA A 112 -6.44 -20.24 -17.19
CA ALA A 112 -7.13 -21.34 -16.57
C ALA A 112 -7.03 -22.57 -17.47
N ASP A 113 -7.13 -23.76 -16.87
CA ASP A 113 -7.19 -25.01 -17.63
C ASP A 113 -8.45 -24.97 -18.52
N ASP A 114 -8.35 -25.54 -19.71
CA ASP A 114 -9.42 -25.60 -20.72
C ASP A 114 -9.82 -24.24 -21.35
N PHE A 115 -9.19 -23.13 -20.95
CA PHE A 115 -9.44 -21.79 -21.49
C PHE A 115 -8.22 -21.23 -22.23
N ARG A 116 -8.48 -20.29 -23.13
CA ARG A 116 -7.42 -19.53 -23.78
C ARG A 116 -6.92 -18.46 -22.83
N PRO A 117 -5.59 -18.29 -22.65
CA PRO A 117 -5.05 -17.19 -21.86
C PRO A 117 -5.53 -15.86 -22.38
N LYS A 118 -6.00 -15.00 -21.48
CA LYS A 118 -6.46 -13.66 -21.80
C LYS A 118 -5.54 -12.61 -21.20
N ARG A 119 -5.19 -11.62 -22.02
CA ARG A 119 -4.42 -10.46 -21.56
C ARG A 119 -5.25 -9.21 -21.75
N GLU A 120 -5.38 -8.43 -20.69
CA GLU A 120 -6.09 -7.15 -20.70
C GLU A 120 -5.23 -6.05 -20.08
N SER A 121 -5.49 -4.81 -20.50
CA SER A 121 -4.91 -3.62 -19.88
C SER A 121 -5.99 -2.96 -19.06
N VAL A 122 -5.80 -2.93 -17.75
CA VAL A 122 -6.79 -2.44 -16.80
C VAL A 122 -6.32 -1.11 -16.21
N PRO A 123 -7.19 -0.08 -16.11
CA PRO A 123 -6.84 1.16 -15.44
C PRO A 123 -6.41 0.90 -13.99
N PHE A 124 -5.35 1.54 -13.55
CA PHE A 124 -4.87 1.42 -12.16
C PHE A 124 -5.92 1.79 -11.11
N SER A 125 -6.82 2.69 -11.45
CA SER A 125 -7.92 3.15 -10.59
C SER A 125 -9.18 2.30 -10.67
N ALA A 126 -9.16 1.17 -11.44
CA ALA A 126 -10.31 0.29 -11.52
C ALA A 126 -10.53 -0.42 -10.18
N GLY A 127 -11.62 -0.11 -9.52
CA GLY A 127 -11.98 -0.75 -8.24
C GLY A 127 -12.39 -2.22 -8.41
N SER A 128 -12.90 -2.60 -9.58
CA SER A 128 -13.31 -3.97 -9.90
C SER A 128 -13.20 -4.25 -11.40
N VAL A 129 -12.79 -5.47 -11.75
CA VAL A 129 -12.62 -5.94 -13.13
C VAL A 129 -13.34 -7.25 -13.34
N GLU A 130 -14.05 -7.36 -14.47
CA GLU A 130 -14.63 -8.63 -14.89
C GLU A 130 -13.87 -9.15 -16.13
N VAL A 131 -13.33 -10.37 -16.03
CA VAL A 131 -12.57 -11.03 -17.09
C VAL A 131 -13.37 -12.20 -17.62
N THR A 132 -13.71 -12.19 -18.91
CA THR A 132 -14.38 -13.31 -19.56
C THR A 132 -13.35 -14.14 -20.33
N LEU A 133 -13.27 -15.44 -20.04
CA LEU A 133 -12.40 -16.38 -20.73
C LEU A 133 -13.14 -17.17 -21.79
N ASP A 134 -12.47 -17.33 -22.94
CA ASP A 134 -12.95 -18.17 -24.02
C ASP A 134 -12.48 -19.63 -23.85
N PRO A 135 -13.32 -20.64 -24.01
CA PRO A 135 -12.92 -22.02 -23.94
C PRO A 135 -11.88 -22.32 -25.02
N ARG A 136 -10.91 -23.19 -24.70
CA ARG A 136 -9.85 -23.58 -25.62
C ARG A 136 -10.38 -24.45 -26.76
N PHE A 137 -11.38 -25.24 -26.44
CA PHE A 137 -12.08 -26.08 -27.41
C PHE A 137 -13.53 -25.58 -27.49
N ALA A 138 -13.91 -25.06 -28.64
CA ALA A 138 -15.33 -24.85 -28.94
C ALA A 138 -15.97 -26.25 -29.19
N PRO A 139 -17.17 -26.49 -28.70
CA PRO A 139 -17.88 -27.72 -29.01
C PRO A 139 -18.21 -27.84 -30.50
#